data_e590f65fd64ed3f7fe52f233eade01e5
#
_entry.id   e590f65fd64ed3f7fe52f233eade01e5
#
_cell.length_a   1.000
_cell.length_b   1.000
_cell.length_c   1.000
_cell.angle_alpha   90.00
_cell.angle_beta   90.00
_cell.angle_gamma   90.00
#
_symmetry.space_group_name_H-M   'P 1'
#
loop_
_entity.id
_entity.type
_entity.pdbx_description
1 polymer ?
#
loop_
_entity_poly.entity_id
_entity_poly.type
_entity_poly.pdbx_seq_one_letter_code
_entity_poly.pdbx_strand_id
1 'polypeptide(L)'
;MKSMENLMVVPENTGGIIGKFFYYSLANILIPKEQFIRVGMDFGLPKFKPAKESKAGAYRNATTALKERIEVKDSAGTRVYRIYCRDNKREDSAHIYRELVKETLNARTNEYKKLANIVFDKETETMFSEDEVYDPDVDVAEYCQRALTLYERYCTCYTLDHVDSVIQDQLDRLQANKISIHGNLYFIPNPYLQKLNMLEDYIDAISQYNLGGGLVMSNSMFVVDDDRQRQKMTEEFYINYKRDIEQYKERIQHFIDNGCTSPTVISRWLLKLKALQEKKNTYEEILKRKLDDLNNDYAMLQ
;
A
#
# COMPACT_ATOMS: atom_id res chain seq x y z
N MET A 1 -18.88 -13.53 -18.58
CA MET A 1 -19.55 -12.26 -18.27
C MET A 1 -18.98 -11.22 -19.20
N LYS A 2 -19.80 -10.58 -20.05
CA LYS A 2 -19.33 -9.49 -20.94
C LYS A 2 -18.96 -8.31 -20.04
N SER A 3 -17.75 -7.77 -20.18
CA SER A 3 -17.31 -6.57 -19.51
C SER A 3 -18.29 -5.45 -19.85
N MET A 4 -18.71 -4.68 -18.87
CA MET A 4 -19.42 -3.42 -19.10
C MET A 4 -18.39 -2.39 -19.58
N GLU A 5 -17.88 -2.60 -20.78
CA GLU A 5 -17.00 -1.63 -21.43
C GLU A 5 -17.84 -0.40 -21.81
N ASN A 6 -17.49 0.71 -21.18
CA ASN A 6 -17.80 2.07 -21.61
C ASN A 6 -19.29 2.45 -21.78
N LEU A 7 -20.07 2.39 -20.70
CA LEU A 7 -21.31 3.16 -20.64
C LEU A 7 -20.96 4.63 -20.34
N MET A 8 -20.59 5.35 -21.38
CA MET A 8 -20.37 6.78 -21.34
C MET A 8 -21.68 7.49 -21.65
N VAL A 9 -22.44 7.86 -20.62
CA VAL A 9 -23.54 8.83 -20.80
C VAL A 9 -22.91 10.22 -20.76
N VAL A 10 -22.43 10.68 -21.91
CA VAL A 10 -22.02 12.08 -22.10
C VAL A 10 -23.24 12.82 -22.63
N PRO A 11 -23.76 13.83 -21.91
CA PRO A 11 -24.78 14.71 -22.48
C PRO A 11 -24.25 15.39 -23.75
N GLU A 12 -25.05 15.52 -24.80
CA GLU A 12 -24.67 16.07 -26.13
C GLU A 12 -24.06 17.48 -26.11
N ASN A 13 -24.00 18.15 -24.95
CA ASN A 13 -23.52 19.53 -24.80
C ASN A 13 -22.37 19.69 -23.81
N THR A 14 -21.64 18.63 -23.44
CA THR A 14 -20.49 18.76 -22.53
C THR A 14 -19.21 18.94 -23.33
N GLY A 15 -18.54 20.06 -23.14
CA GLY A 15 -17.17 20.26 -23.60
C GLY A 15 -16.28 19.16 -23.05
N GLY A 16 -15.45 18.56 -23.86
CA GLY A 16 -14.40 17.57 -23.62
C GLY A 16 -14.29 16.87 -22.24
N ILE A 17 -13.22 16.15 -22.05
CA ILE A 17 -12.88 15.44 -20.81
C ILE A 17 -11.62 16.05 -20.23
N ILE A 18 -11.61 16.43 -18.95
CA ILE A 18 -10.42 16.97 -18.28
C ILE A 18 -9.51 15.87 -17.71
N GLY A 19 -10.04 14.66 -17.47
CA GLY A 19 -9.31 13.54 -16.94
C GLY A 19 -10.23 12.40 -16.51
N LYS A 20 -9.70 11.52 -15.65
CA LYS A 20 -10.45 10.45 -14.99
C LYS A 20 -10.22 10.49 -13.47
N PHE A 21 -11.24 10.13 -12.71
CA PHE A 21 -11.04 9.60 -11.36
C PHE A 21 -10.62 8.14 -11.47
N PHE A 22 -9.59 7.80 -10.74
CA PHE A 22 -9.06 6.44 -10.66
C PHE A 22 -9.02 5.99 -9.21
N TYR A 23 -9.40 4.77 -8.94
CA TYR A 23 -9.23 4.14 -7.63
C TYR A 23 -8.78 2.68 -7.77
N TYR A 24 -8.12 2.16 -6.74
CA TYR A 24 -7.72 0.77 -6.68
C TYR A 24 -7.78 0.21 -5.26
N SER A 25 -7.87 -1.11 -5.19
CA SER A 25 -7.81 -1.89 -3.95
C SER A 25 -6.79 -3.01 -4.11
N LEU A 26 -5.97 -3.20 -3.09
CA LEU A 26 -4.96 -4.25 -2.99
C LEU A 26 -5.20 -5.10 -1.73
N ALA A 27 -6.46 -5.32 -1.36
CA ALA A 27 -6.79 -6.04 -0.13
C ALA A 27 -6.13 -7.42 -0.09
N ASN A 28 -5.36 -7.68 0.97
CA ASN A 28 -4.64 -8.95 1.20
C ASN A 28 -3.85 -9.44 -0.03
N ILE A 29 -3.21 -8.52 -0.75
CA ILE A 29 -2.42 -8.88 -1.91
C ILE A 29 -1.15 -9.62 -1.49
N LEU A 30 -0.90 -10.75 -2.14
CA LEU A 30 0.31 -11.56 -1.99
C LEU A 30 0.64 -12.19 -3.34
N ILE A 31 1.67 -11.70 -4.01
CA ILE A 31 1.99 -12.10 -5.39
C ILE A 31 3.39 -12.70 -5.46
N PRO A 32 3.59 -13.89 -6.10
CA PRO A 32 4.92 -14.45 -6.33
C PRO A 32 5.85 -13.44 -7.02
N LYS A 33 7.05 -13.26 -6.49
CA LYS A 33 8.02 -12.26 -6.96
C LYS A 33 8.32 -12.38 -8.46
N GLU A 34 8.47 -13.61 -8.94
CA GLU A 34 8.72 -13.89 -10.37
C GLU A 34 7.58 -13.41 -11.26
N GLN A 35 6.33 -13.71 -10.87
CA GLN A 35 5.16 -13.31 -11.63
C GLN A 35 4.99 -11.79 -11.64
N PHE A 36 5.16 -11.16 -10.49
CA PHE A 36 5.09 -9.71 -10.37
C PHE A 36 6.13 -8.99 -11.26
N ILE A 37 7.38 -9.46 -11.24
CA ILE A 37 8.46 -8.91 -12.07
C ILE A 37 8.17 -9.15 -13.55
N ARG A 38 7.77 -10.36 -13.92
CA ARG A 38 7.46 -10.71 -15.31
C ARG A 38 6.36 -9.80 -15.88
N VAL A 39 5.23 -9.72 -15.20
CA VAL A 39 4.11 -8.86 -15.63
C VAL A 39 4.55 -7.40 -15.73
N GLY A 40 5.33 -6.88 -14.76
CA GLY A 40 5.85 -5.52 -14.83
C GLY A 40 6.76 -5.27 -16.04
N MET A 41 7.55 -6.26 -16.45
CA MET A 41 8.38 -6.18 -17.66
C MET A 41 7.53 -6.24 -18.93
N ASP A 42 6.53 -7.11 -18.98
CA ASP A 42 5.64 -7.29 -20.12
C ASP A 42 4.85 -5.99 -20.42
N PHE A 43 4.46 -5.26 -19.38
CA PHE A 43 3.83 -3.94 -19.49
C PHE A 43 4.82 -2.78 -19.70
N GLY A 44 6.14 -3.05 -19.69
CA GLY A 44 7.16 -2.03 -19.91
C GLY A 44 7.14 -0.92 -18.86
N LEU A 45 6.77 -1.22 -17.61
CA LEU A 45 6.69 -0.23 -16.55
C LEU A 45 8.07 0.38 -16.26
N PRO A 46 8.25 1.70 -16.39
CA PRO A 46 9.53 2.34 -16.19
C PRO A 46 9.95 2.28 -14.70
N LYS A 47 11.25 2.00 -14.46
CA LYS A 47 11.86 1.93 -13.12
C LYS A 47 11.17 0.93 -12.18
N PHE A 48 10.64 -0.14 -12.73
CA PHE A 48 10.04 -1.21 -11.98
C PHE A 48 11.10 -1.91 -11.11
N LYS A 49 11.20 -1.50 -9.85
CA LYS A 49 12.09 -2.09 -8.84
C LYS A 49 11.40 -2.08 -7.49
N PRO A 50 10.68 -3.14 -7.16
CA PRO A 50 10.11 -3.27 -5.83
C PRO A 50 11.24 -3.34 -4.79
N ALA A 51 10.96 -2.86 -3.59
CA ALA A 51 11.89 -2.92 -2.47
C ALA A 51 12.27 -4.38 -2.15
N LYS A 52 13.51 -4.60 -1.73
CA LYS A 52 13.95 -5.92 -1.25
C LYS A 52 13.37 -6.15 0.13
N GLU A 53 12.53 -7.16 0.30
CA GLU A 53 12.02 -7.57 1.59
C GLU A 53 13.10 -8.32 2.38
N SER A 54 13.17 -8.05 3.68
CA SER A 54 14.00 -8.82 4.60
C SER A 54 13.26 -10.07 5.07
N LYS A 55 13.98 -11.17 5.32
CA LYS A 55 13.36 -12.37 5.89
C LYS A 55 12.79 -12.13 7.29
N ALA A 56 13.37 -11.21 8.06
CA ALA A 56 12.78 -10.75 9.33
C ALA A 56 11.44 -10.02 9.11
N GLY A 57 11.28 -9.28 8.01
CA GLY A 57 10.00 -8.70 7.58
C GLY A 57 8.98 -9.79 7.24
N ALA A 58 9.39 -10.78 6.46
CA ALA A 58 8.55 -11.93 6.12
C ALA A 58 8.06 -12.69 7.38
N TYR A 59 8.94 -12.89 8.36
CA TYR A 59 8.59 -13.48 9.65
C TYR A 59 7.52 -12.65 10.39
N ARG A 60 7.69 -11.33 10.47
CA ARG A 60 6.70 -10.46 11.13
C ARG A 60 5.35 -10.49 10.42
N ASN A 61 5.36 -10.46 9.10
CA ASN A 61 4.14 -10.53 8.28
C ASN A 61 3.43 -11.88 8.48
N ALA A 62 4.16 -13.00 8.43
CA ALA A 62 3.61 -14.34 8.62
C ALA A 62 2.94 -14.51 9.99
N THR A 63 3.64 -14.10 11.04
CA THR A 63 3.11 -14.21 12.42
C THR A 63 1.96 -13.22 12.69
N THR A 64 1.92 -12.07 12.02
CA THR A 64 0.81 -11.11 12.11
C THR A 64 -0.43 -11.60 11.36
N ALA A 65 -0.23 -12.28 10.23
CA ALA A 65 -1.32 -12.88 9.44
C ALA A 65 -1.96 -14.08 10.14
N LEU A 66 -1.24 -14.72 11.06
CA LEU A 66 -1.76 -15.83 11.87
C LEU A 66 -2.72 -15.30 12.92
N LYS A 67 -3.99 -15.14 12.52
CA LYS A 67 -5.06 -14.65 13.40
C LYS A 67 -6.37 -15.34 13.04
N GLU A 68 -6.96 -15.99 14.04
CA GLU A 68 -8.21 -16.73 13.85
C GLU A 68 -9.11 -16.58 15.06
N ARG A 69 -10.41 -16.61 14.85
CA ARG A 69 -11.44 -16.70 15.89
C ARG A 69 -12.07 -18.07 15.80
N ILE A 70 -12.06 -18.79 16.93
CA ILE A 70 -12.66 -20.11 17.03
C ILE A 70 -13.77 -20.13 18.09
N GLU A 71 -14.77 -20.96 17.88
CA GLU A 71 -15.89 -21.18 18.80
C GLU A 71 -15.89 -22.64 19.22
N VAL A 72 -15.78 -22.89 20.54
CA VAL A 72 -15.84 -24.21 21.12
C VAL A 72 -17.12 -24.34 21.92
N LYS A 73 -17.94 -25.33 21.58
CA LYS A 73 -19.21 -25.62 22.27
C LYS A 73 -18.99 -26.83 23.19
N ASP A 74 -19.30 -26.63 24.47
CA ASP A 74 -19.29 -27.69 25.47
C ASP A 74 -20.62 -27.68 26.27
N SER A 75 -20.75 -28.60 27.26
CA SER A 75 -21.92 -28.68 28.13
C SER A 75 -22.15 -27.43 28.99
N ALA A 76 -21.15 -26.59 29.18
CA ALA A 76 -21.22 -25.35 29.97
C ALA A 76 -21.58 -24.13 29.12
N GLY A 77 -21.58 -24.24 27.76
CA GLY A 77 -21.94 -23.17 26.85
C GLY A 77 -20.97 -23.03 25.67
N THR A 78 -20.99 -21.87 25.02
CA THR A 78 -20.09 -21.55 23.92
C THR A 78 -18.97 -20.66 24.40
N ARG A 79 -17.73 -21.12 24.26
CA ARG A 79 -16.52 -20.33 24.51
C ARG A 79 -15.96 -19.81 23.18
N VAL A 80 -15.57 -18.56 23.17
CA VAL A 80 -15.02 -17.90 21.98
C VAL A 80 -13.59 -17.51 22.25
N TYR A 81 -12.69 -17.99 21.41
CA TYR A 81 -11.27 -17.73 21.52
C TYR A 81 -10.75 -16.98 20.28
N ARG A 82 -9.70 -16.21 20.49
CA ARG A 82 -8.87 -15.66 19.45
C ARG A 82 -7.47 -16.26 19.56
N ILE A 83 -7.00 -16.87 18.47
CA ILE A 83 -5.64 -17.37 18.33
C ILE A 83 -4.86 -16.36 17.49
N TYR A 84 -3.71 -15.89 17.99
CA TYR A 84 -2.87 -14.94 17.30
C TYR A 84 -1.46 -14.90 17.86
N CYS A 85 -0.53 -14.27 17.12
CA CYS A 85 0.83 -14.02 17.63
C CYS A 85 0.96 -12.60 18.19
N ARG A 86 1.58 -12.46 19.33
CA ARG A 86 1.97 -11.18 19.94
C ARG A 86 3.48 -11.10 20.14
N ASP A 87 4.01 -9.87 20.25
CA ASP A 87 5.42 -9.67 20.50
C ASP A 87 5.80 -10.16 21.90
N ASN A 88 6.93 -10.88 21.98
CA ASN A 88 7.54 -11.29 23.24
C ASN A 88 8.63 -10.27 23.59
N LYS A 89 8.67 -9.84 24.85
CA LYS A 89 9.64 -8.87 25.37
C LYS A 89 11.04 -9.48 25.67
N ARG A 90 11.25 -10.75 25.30
CA ARG A 90 12.56 -11.39 25.50
C ARG A 90 13.60 -10.66 24.64
N GLU A 91 14.62 -10.12 25.31
CA GLU A 91 15.76 -9.48 24.65
C GLU A 91 16.80 -10.55 24.30
N ASP A 92 16.98 -10.76 23.00
CA ASP A 92 18.00 -11.64 22.44
C ASP A 92 18.55 -11.00 21.16
N SER A 93 19.87 -10.85 21.09
CA SER A 93 20.55 -10.27 19.94
C SER A 93 20.47 -11.17 18.69
N ALA A 94 20.43 -12.49 18.89
CA ALA A 94 20.45 -13.48 17.81
C ALA A 94 19.05 -13.82 17.28
N HIS A 95 18.00 -13.69 18.11
CA HIS A 95 16.65 -14.14 17.75
C HIS A 95 15.62 -13.03 17.87
N ILE A 96 14.47 -13.25 17.19
CA ILE A 96 13.24 -12.47 17.37
C ILE A 96 12.15 -13.44 17.82
N TYR A 97 11.48 -13.13 18.93
CA TYR A 97 10.46 -13.98 19.52
C TYR A 97 9.08 -13.38 19.37
N ARG A 98 8.11 -14.23 19.01
CA ARG A 98 6.67 -13.92 19.13
C ARG A 98 5.97 -15.10 19.82
N GLU A 99 5.00 -14.79 20.67
CA GLU A 99 4.19 -15.79 21.35
C GLU A 99 2.93 -16.08 20.57
N LEU A 100 2.69 -17.35 20.24
CA LEU A 100 1.37 -17.82 19.85
C LEU A 100 0.50 -17.91 21.10
N VAL A 101 -0.64 -17.22 21.11
CA VAL A 101 -1.50 -17.13 22.29
C VAL A 101 -2.96 -17.43 21.96
N LYS A 102 -3.65 -18.05 22.94
CA LYS A 102 -5.10 -18.20 22.97
C LYS A 102 -5.67 -17.18 23.95
N GLU A 103 -6.57 -16.31 23.47
CA GLU A 103 -7.25 -15.30 24.27
C GLU A 103 -8.74 -15.65 24.34
N THR A 104 -9.32 -15.66 25.55
CA THR A 104 -10.75 -15.87 25.75
C THR A 104 -11.49 -14.55 25.57
N LEU A 105 -12.46 -14.48 24.63
CA LEU A 105 -13.13 -13.23 24.27
C LEU A 105 -14.43 -12.96 25.03
N ASN A 106 -15.09 -13.99 25.53
CA ASN A 106 -16.40 -13.87 26.21
C ASN A 106 -16.34 -14.12 27.73
N ALA A 107 -15.18 -14.01 28.33
CA ALA A 107 -14.98 -13.99 29.77
C ALA A 107 -15.07 -12.55 30.33
N ARG A 108 -15.35 -12.42 31.64
CA ARG A 108 -15.38 -11.11 32.33
C ARG A 108 -14.04 -10.36 32.27
N THR A 109 -12.94 -11.10 32.22
CA THR A 109 -11.55 -10.60 32.04
C THR A 109 -10.93 -11.37 30.89
N ASN A 110 -10.11 -10.70 30.09
CA ASN A 110 -9.37 -11.35 29.03
C ASN A 110 -8.32 -12.28 29.65
N GLU A 111 -8.48 -13.57 29.44
CA GLU A 111 -7.53 -14.59 29.84
C GLU A 111 -6.65 -14.97 28.66
N TYR A 112 -5.33 -14.94 28.89
CA TYR A 112 -4.34 -15.28 27.89
C TYR A 112 -3.62 -16.57 28.27
N LYS A 113 -3.58 -17.53 27.37
CA LYS A 113 -2.75 -18.71 27.50
C LYS A 113 -1.71 -18.71 26.40
N LYS A 114 -0.42 -18.75 26.75
CA LYS A 114 0.65 -19.00 25.80
C LYS A 114 0.56 -20.44 25.31
N LEU A 115 0.66 -20.63 24.01
CA LEU A 115 0.61 -21.94 23.33
C LEU A 115 1.99 -22.36 22.83
N ALA A 116 2.79 -21.44 22.29
CA ALA A 116 4.14 -21.71 21.80
C ALA A 116 4.92 -20.39 21.68
N ASN A 117 6.23 -20.49 21.49
CA ASN A 117 7.04 -19.43 20.91
C ASN A 117 7.24 -19.70 19.43
N ILE A 118 7.08 -18.68 18.61
CA ILE A 118 7.51 -18.66 17.22
C ILE A 118 8.79 -17.82 17.16
N VAL A 119 9.88 -18.39 16.70
CA VAL A 119 11.23 -17.83 16.78
C VAL A 119 11.80 -17.63 15.40
N PHE A 120 12.45 -16.49 15.17
CA PHE A 120 13.24 -16.21 13.98
C PHE A 120 14.71 -16.06 14.37
N ASP A 121 15.57 -16.91 13.84
CA ASP A 121 17.02 -16.83 13.96
C ASP A 121 17.55 -15.86 12.90
N LYS A 122 18.24 -14.80 13.37
CA LYS A 122 18.79 -13.75 12.50
C LYS A 122 20.04 -14.18 11.73
N GLU A 123 20.78 -15.16 12.23
CA GLU A 123 22.01 -15.64 11.62
C GLU A 123 21.71 -16.63 10.48
N THR A 124 20.87 -17.62 10.75
CA THR A 124 20.46 -18.63 9.75
C THR A 124 19.32 -18.15 8.87
N GLU A 125 18.66 -17.06 9.27
CA GLU A 125 17.44 -16.52 8.62
C GLU A 125 16.32 -17.57 8.52
N THR A 126 16.20 -18.44 9.51
CA THR A 126 15.19 -19.49 9.60
C THR A 126 14.17 -19.21 10.69
N MET A 127 12.98 -19.78 10.52
CA MET A 127 11.88 -19.70 11.48
C MET A 127 11.58 -21.09 12.02
N PHE A 128 11.33 -21.20 13.33
CA PHE A 128 10.95 -22.45 14.00
C PHE A 128 10.02 -22.15 15.20
N SER A 129 9.41 -23.19 15.76
CA SER A 129 8.61 -23.13 16.99
C SER A 129 9.36 -23.80 18.14
N GLU A 130 9.12 -23.32 19.37
CA GLU A 130 9.61 -23.90 20.61
C GLU A 130 8.55 -23.75 21.72
N ASP A 131 8.74 -24.48 22.85
CA ASP A 131 7.87 -24.40 24.02
C ASP A 131 6.37 -24.66 23.71
N GLU A 132 6.07 -25.60 22.82
CA GLU A 132 4.69 -25.94 22.49
C GLU A 132 3.97 -26.57 23.69
N VAL A 133 2.81 -26.00 24.03
CA VAL A 133 2.01 -26.40 25.19
C VAL A 133 0.72 -27.05 24.68
N TYR A 134 0.40 -28.23 25.15
CA TYR A 134 -0.86 -28.90 24.83
C TYR A 134 -2.08 -28.04 25.23
N ASP A 135 -3.02 -27.95 24.33
CA ASP A 135 -4.31 -27.31 24.56
C ASP A 135 -5.45 -28.21 24.05
N PRO A 136 -6.51 -28.48 24.83
CA PRO A 136 -7.58 -29.38 24.43
C PRO A 136 -8.48 -28.83 23.31
N ASP A 137 -8.50 -27.51 23.13
CA ASP A 137 -9.38 -26.83 22.18
C ASP A 137 -8.63 -26.41 20.90
N VAL A 138 -7.29 -26.46 20.89
CA VAL A 138 -6.43 -25.91 19.81
C VAL A 138 -5.31 -26.88 19.47
N ASP A 139 -5.21 -27.25 18.21
CA ASP A 139 -4.03 -27.97 17.71
C ASP A 139 -2.87 -26.99 17.52
N VAL A 140 -2.01 -26.93 18.52
CA VAL A 140 -0.87 -25.98 18.55
C VAL A 140 0.13 -26.28 17.45
N ALA A 141 0.39 -27.55 17.16
CA ALA A 141 1.32 -27.96 16.11
C ALA A 141 0.83 -27.53 14.71
N GLU A 142 -0.48 -27.61 14.44
CA GLU A 142 -1.07 -27.11 13.22
C GLU A 142 -0.84 -25.59 13.06
N TYR A 143 -1.06 -24.81 14.11
CA TYR A 143 -0.81 -23.35 14.05
C TYR A 143 0.66 -23.01 13.86
N CYS A 144 1.57 -23.75 14.48
CA CYS A 144 3.01 -23.61 14.27
C CYS A 144 3.40 -23.92 12.83
N GLN A 145 2.86 -25.00 12.26
CA GLN A 145 3.09 -25.36 10.85
C GLN A 145 2.49 -24.32 9.88
N ARG A 146 1.31 -23.81 10.18
CA ARG A 146 0.71 -22.69 9.40
C ARG A 146 1.57 -21.45 9.41
N ALA A 147 2.17 -21.11 10.55
CA ALA A 147 3.11 -19.98 10.66
C ALA A 147 4.32 -20.18 9.76
N LEU A 148 4.92 -21.37 9.72
CA LEU A 148 6.03 -21.73 8.83
C LEU A 148 5.64 -21.62 7.36
N THR A 149 4.50 -22.17 6.97
CA THR A 149 3.99 -22.09 5.59
C THR A 149 3.74 -20.65 5.16
N LEU A 150 3.21 -19.80 6.05
CA LEU A 150 3.03 -18.39 5.79
C LEU A 150 4.39 -17.68 5.62
N TYR A 151 5.37 -17.99 6.48
CA TYR A 151 6.71 -17.43 6.38
C TYR A 151 7.36 -17.73 5.01
N GLU A 152 7.30 -18.97 4.54
CA GLU A 152 7.80 -19.37 3.22
C GLU A 152 7.11 -18.58 2.10
N ARG A 153 5.80 -18.39 2.19
CA ARG A 153 5.03 -17.57 1.23
C ARG A 153 5.48 -16.11 1.25
N TYR A 154 5.62 -15.51 2.43
CA TYR A 154 6.09 -14.12 2.54
C TYR A 154 7.54 -13.95 2.08
N CYS A 155 8.39 -14.98 2.23
CA CYS A 155 9.75 -14.97 1.66
C CYS A 155 9.77 -14.97 0.13
N THR A 156 8.78 -15.57 -0.53
CA THR A 156 8.73 -15.75 -1.99
C THR A 156 7.78 -14.79 -2.71
N CYS A 157 6.96 -14.05 -1.96
CA CYS A 157 5.96 -13.13 -2.51
C CYS A 157 6.27 -11.67 -2.18
N TYR A 158 5.69 -10.77 -2.98
CA TYR A 158 5.54 -9.36 -2.63
C TYR A 158 4.20 -9.12 -1.94
N THR A 159 4.24 -8.24 -0.94
CA THR A 159 3.08 -7.84 -0.12
C THR A 159 2.49 -6.52 -0.59
N LEU A 160 1.45 -6.05 0.11
CA LEU A 160 0.78 -4.77 -0.11
C LEU A 160 1.78 -3.61 -0.28
N ASP A 161 2.72 -3.45 0.66
CA ASP A 161 3.64 -2.31 0.65
C ASP A 161 4.53 -2.27 -0.60
N HIS A 162 4.95 -3.44 -1.08
CA HIS A 162 5.76 -3.56 -2.30
C HIS A 162 4.96 -3.19 -3.55
N VAL A 163 3.76 -3.76 -3.67
CA VAL A 163 2.88 -3.53 -4.83
C VAL A 163 2.39 -2.10 -4.85
N ASP A 164 1.92 -1.58 -3.71
CA ASP A 164 1.46 -0.20 -3.57
C ASP A 164 2.57 0.79 -3.93
N SER A 165 3.81 0.56 -3.46
CA SER A 165 4.96 1.40 -3.80
C SER A 165 5.20 1.51 -5.31
N VAL A 166 5.01 0.42 -6.06
CA VAL A 166 5.15 0.44 -7.52
C VAL A 166 3.99 1.22 -8.16
N ILE A 167 2.76 1.00 -7.71
CA ILE A 167 1.59 1.73 -8.21
C ILE A 167 1.70 3.22 -7.91
N GLN A 168 2.12 3.61 -6.71
CA GLN A 168 2.35 5.02 -6.35
C GLN A 168 3.41 5.68 -7.25
N ASP A 169 4.54 4.99 -7.54
CA ASP A 169 5.55 5.51 -8.48
C ASP A 169 4.97 5.71 -9.90
N GLN A 170 4.07 4.85 -10.36
CA GLN A 170 3.37 5.05 -11.62
C GLN A 170 2.39 6.23 -11.56
N LEU A 171 1.62 6.36 -10.48
CA LEU A 171 0.69 7.48 -10.26
C LEU A 171 1.42 8.83 -10.24
N ASP A 172 2.58 8.90 -9.59
CA ASP A 172 3.42 10.10 -9.61
C ASP A 172 3.81 10.49 -11.06
N ARG A 173 4.16 9.49 -11.89
CA ARG A 173 4.48 9.72 -13.32
C ARG A 173 3.28 10.15 -14.16
N LEU A 174 2.08 9.78 -13.75
CA LEU A 174 0.83 10.22 -14.35
C LEU A 174 0.41 11.61 -13.84
N GLN A 175 1.22 12.24 -13.00
CA GLN A 175 0.91 13.50 -12.31
C GLN A 175 -0.42 13.42 -11.56
N ALA A 176 -0.75 12.25 -11.02
CA ALA A 176 -1.96 12.02 -10.28
C ALA A 176 -2.12 12.98 -9.10
N ASN A 177 -3.32 13.50 -8.90
CA ASN A 177 -3.65 14.25 -7.70
C ASN A 177 -4.55 13.41 -6.80
N LYS A 178 -4.08 13.09 -5.61
CA LYS A 178 -4.88 12.34 -4.63
C LYS A 178 -6.06 13.22 -4.21
N ILE A 179 -7.25 12.76 -4.49
CA ILE A 179 -8.48 13.42 -4.04
C ILE A 179 -8.58 13.15 -2.55
N SER A 180 -8.61 14.25 -1.81
CA SER A 180 -8.47 14.20 -0.36
C SER A 180 -9.42 13.21 0.27
N ILE A 181 -9.08 12.83 1.41
CA ILE A 181 -9.85 12.29 2.49
C ILE A 181 -9.48 10.84 2.75
N HIS A 182 -10.06 9.85 2.33
CA HIS A 182 -9.76 8.49 2.78
C HIS A 182 -9.78 7.52 1.59
N GLY A 183 -8.74 6.75 1.43
CA GLY A 183 -8.63 5.71 0.41
C GLY A 183 -7.72 6.09 -0.77
N ASN A 184 -7.77 5.26 -1.79
CA ASN A 184 -6.92 5.35 -2.98
C ASN A 184 -7.73 5.91 -4.17
N LEU A 185 -8.22 7.14 -4.04
CA LEU A 185 -8.90 7.88 -5.10
C LEU A 185 -7.99 8.98 -5.63
N TYR A 186 -7.77 9.01 -6.93
CA TYR A 186 -6.89 9.95 -7.61
C TYR A 186 -7.59 10.58 -8.81
N PHE A 187 -7.27 11.83 -9.10
CA PHE A 187 -7.58 12.44 -10.38
C PHE A 187 -6.36 12.30 -11.30
N ILE A 188 -6.57 11.80 -12.51
CA ILE A 188 -5.55 11.63 -13.54
C ILE A 188 -5.88 12.58 -14.70
N PRO A 189 -4.97 13.50 -15.04
CA PRO A 189 -5.18 14.46 -16.14
C PRO A 189 -5.32 13.80 -17.51
N ASN A 190 -6.10 14.41 -18.39
CA ASN A 190 -6.40 13.91 -19.73
C ASN A 190 -5.16 13.46 -20.56
N PRO A 191 -4.00 14.17 -20.57
CA PRO A 191 -2.83 13.74 -21.33
C PRO A 191 -2.27 12.38 -20.94
N TYR A 192 -2.63 11.86 -19.76
CA TYR A 192 -2.09 10.62 -19.20
C TYR A 192 -3.05 9.43 -19.27
N LEU A 193 -4.24 9.58 -19.85
CA LEU A 193 -5.29 8.53 -19.81
C LEU A 193 -4.87 7.23 -20.51
N GLN A 194 -4.10 7.31 -21.58
CA GLN A 194 -3.59 6.11 -22.24
C GLN A 194 -2.65 5.31 -21.34
N LYS A 195 -1.79 6.02 -20.57
CA LYS A 195 -0.89 5.37 -19.60
C LYS A 195 -1.67 4.87 -18.38
N LEU A 196 -2.76 5.54 -18.00
CA LEU A 196 -3.65 5.05 -16.96
C LEU A 196 -4.28 3.72 -17.35
N ASN A 197 -4.80 3.58 -18.58
CA ASN A 197 -5.35 2.30 -19.06
C ASN A 197 -4.30 1.17 -18.94
N MET A 198 -3.03 1.44 -19.30
CA MET A 198 -1.95 0.47 -19.12
C MET A 198 -1.74 0.10 -17.65
N LEU A 199 -1.90 1.04 -16.72
CA LEU A 199 -1.80 0.76 -15.27
C LEU A 199 -2.99 -0.07 -14.79
N GLU A 200 -4.19 0.18 -15.28
CA GLU A 200 -5.39 -0.62 -15.00
C GLU A 200 -5.19 -2.06 -15.50
N ASP A 201 -4.79 -2.24 -16.75
CA ASP A 201 -4.49 -3.54 -17.34
C ASP A 201 -3.38 -4.29 -16.56
N TYR A 202 -2.35 -3.56 -16.08
CA TYR A 202 -1.31 -4.12 -15.23
C TYR A 202 -1.87 -4.62 -13.89
N ILE A 203 -2.72 -3.84 -13.22
CA ILE A 203 -3.34 -4.24 -11.95
C ILE A 203 -4.22 -5.47 -12.16
N ASP A 204 -4.99 -5.52 -13.24
CA ASP A 204 -5.81 -6.68 -13.58
C ASP A 204 -4.96 -7.92 -13.87
N ALA A 205 -3.85 -7.76 -14.58
CA ALA A 205 -2.92 -8.86 -14.86
C ALA A 205 -2.28 -9.43 -13.59
N ILE A 206 -1.81 -8.58 -12.66
CA ILE A 206 -1.23 -9.04 -11.40
C ILE A 206 -2.27 -9.65 -10.46
N SER A 207 -3.54 -9.22 -10.55
CA SER A 207 -4.63 -9.75 -9.71
C SER A 207 -4.82 -11.25 -9.88
N GLN A 208 -4.56 -11.77 -11.09
CA GLN A 208 -4.67 -13.20 -11.42
C GLN A 208 -3.67 -14.08 -10.67
N TYR A 209 -2.58 -13.51 -10.18
CA TYR A 209 -1.54 -14.21 -9.40
C TYR A 209 -1.66 -13.98 -7.90
N ASN A 210 -2.74 -13.33 -7.43
CA ASN A 210 -2.90 -13.06 -6.01
C ASN A 210 -3.19 -14.33 -5.20
N LEU A 211 -2.27 -14.69 -4.32
CA LEU A 211 -2.38 -15.83 -3.39
C LEU A 211 -3.01 -15.45 -2.04
N GLY A 212 -3.21 -14.16 -1.78
CA GLY A 212 -3.72 -13.67 -0.50
C GLY A 212 -5.24 -13.75 -0.34
N GLY A 213 -5.97 -14.08 -1.42
CA GLY A 213 -7.43 -14.26 -1.42
C GLY A 213 -8.25 -12.97 -1.25
N GLY A 214 -7.61 -11.81 -1.19
CA GLY A 214 -8.31 -10.52 -1.14
C GLY A 214 -8.65 -9.98 -2.53
N LEU A 215 -9.52 -8.96 -2.55
CA LEU A 215 -9.94 -8.29 -3.77
C LEU A 215 -8.84 -7.32 -4.26
N VAL A 216 -8.25 -7.63 -5.39
CA VAL A 216 -7.33 -6.75 -6.13
C VAL A 216 -8.07 -6.26 -7.36
N MET A 217 -8.29 -4.95 -7.44
CA MET A 217 -9.04 -4.34 -8.53
C MET A 217 -8.65 -2.88 -8.72
N SER A 218 -8.88 -2.38 -9.92
CA SER A 218 -8.87 -0.95 -10.22
C SER A 218 -10.10 -0.56 -11.04
N ASN A 219 -10.44 0.72 -11.04
CA ASN A 219 -11.48 1.25 -11.90
C ASN A 219 -11.29 2.75 -12.09
N SER A 220 -11.83 3.29 -13.19
CA SER A 220 -11.78 4.71 -13.48
C SER A 220 -13.08 5.25 -14.04
N MET A 221 -13.33 6.55 -13.85
CA MET A 221 -14.51 7.26 -14.31
C MET A 221 -14.12 8.58 -14.97
N PHE A 222 -14.68 8.90 -16.12
CA PHE A 222 -14.42 10.18 -16.80
C PHE A 222 -14.89 11.39 -15.99
N VAL A 223 -14.10 12.46 -16.02
CA VAL A 223 -14.44 13.77 -15.46
C VAL A 223 -14.67 14.74 -16.63
N VAL A 224 -15.90 15.24 -16.70
CA VAL A 224 -16.36 16.12 -17.76
C VAL A 224 -15.76 17.52 -17.62
N ASP A 225 -15.48 18.18 -18.74
CA ASP A 225 -14.96 19.55 -18.78
C ASP A 225 -16.09 20.58 -18.59
N ASP A 226 -16.50 20.80 -17.34
CA ASP A 226 -17.42 21.87 -16.96
C ASP A 226 -16.83 22.78 -15.89
N ASP A 227 -17.36 23.99 -15.76
CA ASP A 227 -16.82 25.02 -14.83
C ASP A 227 -16.87 24.57 -13.37
N ARG A 228 -17.90 23.83 -12.97
CA ARG A 228 -18.04 23.36 -11.58
C ARG A 228 -17.02 22.29 -11.25
N GLN A 229 -16.78 21.37 -12.20
CA GLN A 229 -15.75 20.33 -12.03
C GLN A 229 -14.36 20.95 -11.99
N ARG A 230 -14.07 21.87 -12.93
CA ARG A 230 -12.78 22.61 -12.90
C ARG A 230 -12.57 23.34 -11.60
N GLN A 231 -13.58 24.02 -11.08
CA GLN A 231 -13.47 24.73 -9.79
C GLN A 231 -13.14 23.77 -8.65
N LYS A 232 -13.88 22.68 -8.51
CA LYS A 232 -13.63 21.69 -7.45
C LYS A 232 -12.25 21.04 -7.58
N MET A 233 -11.84 20.67 -8.79
CA MET A 233 -10.51 20.11 -9.00
C MET A 233 -9.39 21.12 -8.70
N THR A 234 -9.64 22.41 -8.97
CA THR A 234 -8.69 23.48 -8.60
C THR A 234 -8.53 23.59 -7.09
N GLU A 235 -9.63 23.57 -6.34
CA GLU A 235 -9.61 23.64 -4.88
C GLU A 235 -8.87 22.42 -4.26
N GLU A 236 -9.17 21.22 -4.73
CA GLU A 236 -8.51 19.99 -4.29
C GLU A 236 -7.01 19.98 -4.64
N PHE A 237 -6.66 20.39 -5.85
CA PHE A 237 -5.27 20.49 -6.27
C PHE A 237 -4.50 21.50 -5.42
N TYR A 238 -5.08 22.67 -5.17
CA TYR A 238 -4.48 23.73 -4.37
C TYR A 238 -4.17 23.26 -2.94
N ILE A 239 -5.10 22.58 -2.29
CA ILE A 239 -4.91 22.03 -0.94
C ILE A 239 -3.77 21.00 -0.93
N ASN A 240 -3.77 20.07 -1.88
CA ASN A 240 -2.75 19.03 -1.95
C ASN A 240 -1.37 19.61 -2.27
N TYR A 241 -1.29 20.52 -3.22
CA TYR A 241 -0.03 21.16 -3.61
C TYR A 241 0.59 21.94 -2.46
N LYS A 242 -0.21 22.69 -1.68
CA LYS A 242 0.27 23.35 -0.46
C LYS A 242 0.81 22.36 0.57
N ARG A 243 0.11 21.27 0.79
CA ARG A 243 0.58 20.21 1.69
C ARG A 243 1.91 19.61 1.22
N ASP A 244 2.05 19.36 -0.08
CA ASP A 244 3.29 18.83 -0.64
C ASP A 244 4.44 19.83 -0.47
N ILE A 245 4.20 21.13 -0.67
CA ILE A 245 5.18 22.20 -0.41
C ILE A 245 5.63 22.20 1.05
N GLU A 246 4.71 22.15 2.01
CA GLU A 246 5.07 22.16 3.43
C GLU A 246 5.89 20.92 3.81
N GLN A 247 5.53 19.73 3.33
CA GLN A 247 6.33 18.54 3.53
C GLN A 247 7.74 18.66 2.91
N TYR A 248 7.85 19.30 1.76
CA TYR A 248 9.15 19.52 1.12
C TYR A 248 9.99 20.55 1.91
N LYS A 249 9.39 21.63 2.42
CA LYS A 249 10.07 22.58 3.30
C LYS A 249 10.63 21.90 4.54
N GLU A 250 9.80 21.16 5.26
CA GLU A 250 10.24 20.41 6.46
C GLU A 250 11.41 19.48 6.15
N ARG A 251 11.33 18.78 5.01
CA ARG A 251 12.38 17.83 4.64
C ARG A 251 13.67 18.50 4.21
N ILE A 252 13.59 19.61 3.48
CA ILE A 252 14.76 20.42 3.09
C ILE A 252 15.40 21.02 4.33
N GLN A 253 14.59 21.58 5.24
CA GLN A 253 15.09 22.11 6.51
C GLN A 253 15.83 21.06 7.33
N HIS A 254 15.28 19.85 7.42
CA HIS A 254 15.94 18.72 8.09
C HIS A 254 17.30 18.38 7.44
N PHE A 255 17.47 18.51 6.13
CA PHE A 255 18.76 18.29 5.47
C PHE A 255 19.76 19.39 5.79
N ILE A 256 19.30 20.64 5.84
CA ILE A 256 20.12 21.80 6.23
C ILE A 256 20.61 21.64 7.67
N ASP A 257 19.70 21.35 8.60
CA ASP A 257 20.00 21.19 10.03
C ASP A 257 20.98 20.06 10.31
N ASN A 258 20.94 18.99 9.51
CA ASN A 258 21.86 17.85 9.63
C ASN A 258 23.11 17.97 8.74
N GLY A 259 23.36 19.11 8.09
CA GLY A 259 24.53 19.33 7.26
C GLY A 259 24.66 18.34 6.08
N CYS A 260 23.54 17.96 5.46
CA CYS A 260 23.55 16.99 4.36
C CYS A 260 24.20 17.59 3.10
N THR A 261 25.39 17.12 2.75
CA THR A 261 26.14 17.54 1.55
C THR A 261 26.15 16.47 0.44
N SER A 262 25.36 15.38 0.56
CA SER A 262 25.34 14.30 -0.42
C SER A 262 24.79 14.76 -1.78
N PRO A 263 25.60 14.76 -2.86
CA PRO A 263 25.15 15.18 -4.18
C PRO A 263 23.97 14.36 -4.70
N THR A 264 23.94 13.07 -4.39
CA THR A 264 22.87 12.16 -4.79
C THR A 264 21.52 12.52 -4.13
N VAL A 265 21.56 12.92 -2.85
CA VAL A 265 20.36 13.36 -2.13
C VAL A 265 19.87 14.69 -2.71
N ILE A 266 20.77 15.66 -2.85
CA ILE A 266 20.47 16.99 -3.40
C ILE A 266 19.86 16.86 -4.81
N SER A 267 20.53 16.14 -5.71
CA SER A 267 20.04 15.95 -7.09
C SER A 267 18.65 15.31 -7.14
N ARG A 268 18.38 14.33 -6.26
CA ARG A 268 17.05 13.70 -6.17
C ARG A 268 15.97 14.71 -5.76
N TRP A 269 16.28 15.60 -4.82
CA TRP A 269 15.33 16.59 -4.35
C TRP A 269 15.10 17.70 -5.38
N LEU A 270 16.13 18.13 -6.10
CA LEU A 270 15.96 19.04 -7.22
C LEU A 270 15.04 18.46 -8.30
N LEU A 271 15.15 17.16 -8.61
CA LEU A 271 14.24 16.50 -9.54
C LEU A 271 12.80 16.47 -9.02
N LYS A 272 12.58 16.26 -7.71
CA LYS A 272 11.25 16.30 -7.10
C LYS A 272 10.64 17.71 -7.15
N LEU A 273 11.41 18.74 -6.87
CA LEU A 273 10.97 20.14 -6.99
C LEU A 273 10.56 20.46 -8.43
N LYS A 274 11.37 20.05 -9.40
CA LYS A 274 11.06 20.23 -10.82
C LYS A 274 9.76 19.51 -11.20
N ALA A 275 9.59 18.27 -10.78
CA ALA A 275 8.37 17.49 -11.03
C ALA A 275 7.13 18.14 -10.40
N LEU A 276 7.26 18.73 -9.22
CA LEU A 276 6.18 19.47 -8.56
C LEU A 276 5.77 20.70 -9.37
N GLN A 277 6.73 21.44 -9.91
CA GLN A 277 6.47 22.61 -10.77
C GLN A 277 5.82 22.19 -12.11
N GLU A 278 6.30 21.14 -12.72
CA GLU A 278 5.72 20.58 -13.96
C GLU A 278 4.27 20.13 -13.73
N LYS A 279 4.00 19.50 -12.60
CA LYS A 279 2.64 19.10 -12.20
C LYS A 279 1.73 20.33 -12.08
N LYS A 280 2.18 21.42 -11.42
CA LYS A 280 1.42 22.67 -11.33
C LYS A 280 1.07 23.22 -12.72
N ASN A 281 2.05 23.31 -13.61
CA ASN A 281 1.84 23.84 -14.96
C ASN A 281 0.80 23.02 -15.73
N THR A 282 0.87 21.68 -15.65
CA THR A 282 -0.11 20.78 -16.27
C THR A 282 -1.52 21.03 -15.75
N TYR A 283 -1.66 21.22 -14.43
CA TYR A 283 -2.97 21.47 -13.82
C TYR A 283 -3.52 22.86 -14.16
N GLU A 284 -2.69 23.90 -14.23
CA GLU A 284 -3.12 25.21 -14.70
C GLU A 284 -3.68 25.19 -16.13
N GLU A 285 -3.03 24.43 -17.01
CA GLU A 285 -3.47 24.26 -18.41
C GLU A 285 -4.81 23.53 -18.49
N ILE A 286 -4.94 22.38 -17.83
CA ILE A 286 -6.14 21.55 -17.89
C ILE A 286 -7.33 22.21 -17.22
N LEU A 287 -7.11 22.84 -16.08
CA LEU A 287 -8.16 23.50 -15.31
C LEU A 287 -8.46 24.91 -15.84
N LYS A 288 -7.67 25.38 -16.80
CA LYS A 288 -7.79 26.73 -17.41
C LYS A 288 -7.81 27.85 -16.35
N ARG A 289 -7.02 27.69 -15.28
CA ARG A 289 -6.91 28.62 -14.16
C ARG A 289 -5.47 28.82 -13.75
N LYS A 290 -5.09 30.06 -13.50
CA LYS A 290 -3.78 30.41 -12.92
C LYS A 290 -3.79 30.19 -11.41
N LEU A 291 -2.67 29.67 -10.91
CA LEU A 291 -2.45 29.37 -9.49
C LEU A 291 -1.25 30.19 -8.99
N ASP A 292 -1.29 31.50 -9.25
CA ASP A 292 -0.16 32.42 -9.01
C ASP A 292 0.26 32.47 -7.54
N ASP A 293 -0.68 32.33 -6.61
CA ASP A 293 -0.39 32.26 -5.17
C ASP A 293 0.58 31.12 -4.83
N LEU A 294 0.54 30.02 -5.57
CA LEU A 294 1.43 28.88 -5.36
C LEU A 294 2.87 29.13 -5.88
N ASN A 295 3.08 30.14 -6.72
CA ASN A 295 4.42 30.51 -7.20
C ASN A 295 5.27 31.07 -6.06
N ASN A 296 4.69 31.87 -5.17
CA ASN A 296 5.38 32.43 -4.02
C ASN A 296 5.79 31.33 -3.04
N ASP A 297 4.89 30.40 -2.77
CA ASP A 297 5.16 29.27 -1.88
C ASP A 297 6.25 28.34 -2.47
N TYR A 298 6.25 28.13 -3.78
CA TYR A 298 7.29 27.35 -4.46
C TYR A 298 8.65 28.05 -4.47
N ALA A 299 8.70 29.36 -4.65
CA ALA A 299 9.95 30.11 -4.64
C ALA A 299 10.70 30.02 -3.30
N MET A 300 10.00 29.75 -2.21
CA MET A 300 10.62 29.51 -0.90
C MET A 300 11.35 28.16 -0.79
N LEU A 301 11.17 27.26 -1.76
CA LEU A 301 11.84 25.96 -1.80
C LEU A 301 13.15 25.97 -2.60
N GLN A 302 13.39 27.00 -3.41
CA GLN A 302 14.59 27.19 -4.23
C GLN A 302 15.71 27.88 -3.46
#